data_67b990fed888cdbcb7d566c50bcc5296
#
_entry.id   67b990fed888cdbcb7d566c50bcc5296
#
_cell.length_a   1.000
_cell.length_b   1.000
_cell.length_c   1.000
_cell.angle_alpha   90.00
_cell.angle_beta   90.00
_cell.angle_gamma   90.00
#
_symmetry.space_group_name_H-M   'P 1'
#
loop_
_entity.id
_entity.type
_entity.pdbx_description
1 polymer ?
#
loop_
_entity_poly.entity_id
_entity_poly.type
_entity_poly.pdbx_seq_one_letter_code
_entity_poly.pdbx_strand_id
1 'polypeptide(L)'
;STLLDFRFKRKFVAANGAMGQGKRCSGKSGADVILRVPKGTLIRDKETGAIMRDMSQSDEPFVIARGGRGGWGNKHFATPTRQTPHFAKPGLPGEERDVVLELKMLADVGLVGFPSVGKSTLLSVVSRANPKIAAYHFTTLFPNLGVVWLDEGVSFVMADIPGIIEGASEGAGLGHDFLRHVDRCRLLIHMVDVAGSEGRDPIEDFEAINAELAEYDPALASRPQIVAANKADLLGADREAADRFRAYIEEKGLPYFEISAAAHQGTRELVQAAGAMLRTLPPVQVYEADYVAPEVVLGTADDLVIEKHDGVWTLRGDWLDRLVSRVNFSDYESRMYMDRKLREAGVYSRMEQMGLDDGDTISIAEMQFEYYS
;
A
#
# COMPACT_ATOMS: atom_id res chain seq x y z
N SER A 1 -13.81 1.13 -7.49
CA SER A 1 -13.13 2.14 -6.66
C SER A 1 -11.74 2.40 -7.23
N THR A 2 -11.28 3.63 -7.16
CA THR A 2 -9.96 4.06 -7.64
C THR A 2 -9.23 4.73 -6.48
N LEU A 3 -7.90 4.83 -6.51
CA LEU A 3 -7.14 5.60 -5.52
C LEU A 3 -7.23 7.12 -5.72
N LEU A 4 -8.04 7.58 -6.68
CA LEU A 4 -8.22 9.00 -7.01
C LEU A 4 -8.67 9.85 -5.83
N ASP A 5 -9.59 9.33 -5.03
CA ASP A 5 -10.12 10.06 -3.89
C ASP A 5 -9.04 10.42 -2.87
N PHE A 6 -8.00 9.58 -2.75
CA PHE A 6 -6.87 9.80 -1.84
C PHE A 6 -5.90 10.88 -2.32
N ARG A 7 -5.94 11.26 -3.60
CA ARG A 7 -5.16 12.37 -4.13
C ARG A 7 -5.65 13.71 -3.62
N PHE A 8 -6.97 13.86 -3.50
CA PHE A 8 -7.60 15.12 -3.07
C PHE A 8 -7.74 15.20 -1.55
N LYS A 9 -8.01 14.08 -0.90
CA LYS A 9 -8.12 14.00 0.55
C LYS A 9 -7.05 13.05 1.09
N ARG A 10 -6.03 13.62 1.75
CA ARG A 10 -4.88 12.87 2.29
C ARG A 10 -4.96 12.61 3.79
N LYS A 11 -5.79 13.35 4.52
CA LYS A 11 -5.97 13.19 5.96
C LYS A 11 -7.36 12.66 6.27
N PHE A 12 -7.39 11.53 6.99
CA PHE A 12 -8.61 10.87 7.42
C PHE A 12 -8.56 10.75 8.94
N VAL A 13 -9.56 11.28 9.61
CA VAL A 13 -9.62 11.31 11.07
C VAL A 13 -10.95 10.71 11.49
N ALA A 14 -10.89 9.70 12.37
CA ALA A 14 -12.07 9.14 13.00
C ALA A 14 -12.66 10.14 14.01
N ALA A 15 -13.96 10.07 14.20
CA ALA A 15 -14.64 10.92 15.16
C ALA A 15 -14.22 10.57 16.60
N ASN A 16 -14.07 11.58 17.42
CA ASN A 16 -13.86 11.38 18.84
C ASN A 16 -15.09 10.73 19.49
N GLY A 17 -14.87 9.93 20.52
CA GLY A 17 -15.94 9.45 21.38
C GLY A 17 -16.65 10.61 22.08
N ALA A 18 -17.92 10.43 22.37
CA ALA A 18 -18.70 11.41 23.12
C ALA A 18 -18.34 11.40 24.60
N MET A 19 -18.49 12.54 25.25
CA MET A 19 -18.34 12.64 26.70
C MET A 19 -19.43 11.84 27.42
N GLY A 20 -19.07 11.22 28.54
CA GLY A 20 -20.03 10.59 29.44
C GLY A 20 -20.97 11.64 30.02
N GLN A 21 -22.19 11.19 30.36
CA GLN A 21 -23.22 12.07 30.95
C GLN A 21 -23.50 11.66 32.41
N GLY A 22 -24.25 12.50 33.09
CA GLY A 22 -24.75 12.21 34.41
C GLY A 22 -25.54 10.90 34.51
N LYS A 23 -25.89 10.46 35.70
CA LYS A 23 -26.62 9.20 35.96
C LYS A 23 -25.91 7.92 35.47
N ARG A 24 -24.59 7.88 35.57
CA ARG A 24 -23.73 6.74 35.18
C ARG A 24 -23.77 6.39 33.69
N CYS A 25 -24.07 7.34 32.80
CA CYS A 25 -24.08 7.10 31.34
C CYS A 25 -22.67 7.25 30.77
N SER A 26 -22.20 6.20 30.10
CA SER A 26 -20.98 6.26 29.29
C SER A 26 -21.23 6.98 27.98
N GLY A 27 -20.25 7.74 27.49
CA GLY A 27 -20.28 8.33 26.14
C GLY A 27 -20.27 7.25 25.06
N LYS A 28 -20.84 7.56 23.90
CA LYS A 28 -20.77 6.68 22.72
C LYS A 28 -19.34 6.66 22.18
N SER A 29 -18.87 5.52 21.69
CA SER A 29 -17.63 5.43 20.95
C SER A 29 -17.73 6.25 19.65
N GLY A 30 -16.61 6.80 19.20
CA GLY A 30 -16.51 7.40 17.88
C GLY A 30 -16.76 6.37 16.79
N ALA A 31 -17.26 6.82 15.65
CA ALA A 31 -17.45 5.95 14.51
C ALA A 31 -16.12 5.62 13.83
N ASP A 32 -15.99 4.40 13.33
CA ASP A 32 -14.86 3.97 12.52
C ASP A 32 -14.88 4.68 11.15
N VAL A 33 -13.68 4.98 10.65
CA VAL A 33 -13.51 5.46 9.27
C VAL A 33 -13.05 4.30 8.41
N ILE A 34 -13.90 3.90 7.47
CA ILE A 34 -13.61 2.83 6.53
C ILE A 34 -13.20 3.43 5.19
N LEU A 35 -11.96 3.15 4.77
CA LEU A 35 -11.41 3.56 3.49
C LEU A 35 -11.50 2.38 2.51
N ARG A 36 -12.19 2.58 1.39
CA ARG A 36 -12.32 1.55 0.36
C ARG A 36 -11.23 1.73 -0.68
N VAL A 37 -10.43 0.70 -0.86
CA VAL A 37 -9.36 0.65 -1.86
C VAL A 37 -9.66 -0.43 -2.92
N PRO A 38 -9.13 -0.30 -4.15
CA PRO A 38 -9.22 -1.37 -5.15
C PRO A 38 -8.42 -2.60 -4.70
N LYS A 39 -8.82 -3.79 -5.20
CA LYS A 39 -7.99 -5.00 -5.06
C LYS A 39 -6.61 -4.75 -5.69
N GLY A 40 -5.58 -5.32 -5.10
CA GLY A 40 -4.20 -5.09 -5.53
C GLY A 40 -3.52 -3.87 -4.93
N THR A 41 -4.20 -3.16 -4.03
CA THR A 41 -3.57 -2.07 -3.29
C THR A 41 -2.61 -2.62 -2.23
N LEU A 42 -1.36 -2.20 -2.30
CA LEU A 42 -0.35 -2.42 -1.28
C LEU A 42 -0.38 -1.25 -0.29
N ILE A 43 -0.41 -1.56 0.99
CA ILE A 43 -0.33 -0.57 2.06
C ILE A 43 1.07 -0.64 2.64
N ARG A 44 1.81 0.47 2.54
CA ARG A 44 3.16 0.60 3.09
C ARG A 44 3.20 1.66 4.17
N ASP A 45 4.02 1.42 5.17
CA ASP A 45 4.43 2.47 6.10
C ASP A 45 5.27 3.50 5.38
N LYS A 46 5.00 4.80 5.60
CA LYS A 46 5.66 5.87 4.86
C LYS A 46 7.10 6.08 5.29
N GLU A 47 7.42 5.84 6.55
CA GLU A 47 8.75 6.10 7.11
C GLU A 47 9.72 4.97 6.78
N THR A 48 9.29 3.73 6.99
CA THR A 48 10.13 2.54 6.80
C THR A 48 10.05 1.96 5.40
N GLY A 49 8.98 2.28 4.64
CA GLY A 49 8.68 1.65 3.35
C GLY A 49 8.18 0.20 3.46
N ALA A 50 8.11 -0.35 4.68
CA ALA A 50 7.71 -1.73 4.94
C ALA A 50 6.25 -1.98 4.55
N ILE A 51 5.97 -3.20 4.10
CA ILE A 51 4.64 -3.61 3.66
C ILE A 51 3.80 -3.95 4.89
N MET A 52 2.74 -3.18 5.13
CA MET A 52 1.79 -3.45 6.19
C MET A 52 0.75 -4.50 5.78
N ARG A 53 0.24 -4.43 4.54
CA ARG A 53 -0.76 -5.36 4.01
C ARG A 53 -0.84 -5.29 2.50
N ASP A 54 -1.01 -6.46 1.88
CA ASP A 54 -1.43 -6.60 0.49
C ASP A 54 -2.94 -6.90 0.42
N MET A 55 -3.69 -6.01 -0.23
CA MET A 55 -5.15 -6.11 -0.39
C MET A 55 -5.56 -6.83 -1.68
N SER A 56 -4.72 -7.73 -2.20
CA SER A 56 -4.99 -8.43 -3.45
C SER A 56 -5.97 -9.61 -3.32
N GLN A 57 -5.86 -10.36 -2.23
CA GLN A 57 -6.59 -11.64 -2.06
C GLN A 57 -7.72 -11.58 -1.03
N SER A 58 -7.67 -10.66 -0.07
CA SER A 58 -8.64 -10.61 1.01
C SER A 58 -9.60 -9.44 0.85
N ASP A 59 -10.89 -9.69 1.04
CA ASP A 59 -11.92 -8.67 1.18
C ASP A 59 -12.09 -8.24 2.66
N GLU A 60 -11.30 -8.82 3.57
CA GLU A 60 -11.34 -8.49 4.99
C GLU A 60 -10.77 -7.10 5.27
N PRO A 61 -11.39 -6.32 6.15
CA PRO A 61 -10.87 -5.02 6.53
C PRO A 61 -9.56 -5.15 7.30
N PHE A 62 -8.60 -4.30 6.96
CA PHE A 62 -7.32 -4.18 7.66
C PHE A 62 -7.32 -2.91 8.54
N VAL A 63 -6.99 -3.06 9.82
CA VAL A 63 -6.91 -1.94 10.76
C VAL A 63 -5.54 -1.28 10.66
N ILE A 64 -5.49 -0.09 10.08
CA ILE A 64 -4.25 0.69 9.92
C ILE A 64 -3.86 1.38 11.23
N ALA A 65 -4.84 2.01 11.91
CA ALA A 65 -4.63 2.73 13.16
C ALA A 65 -5.83 2.51 14.09
N ARG A 66 -5.57 2.34 15.36
CA ARG A 66 -6.60 2.08 16.37
C ARG A 66 -6.98 3.37 17.09
N GLY A 67 -8.27 3.51 17.36
CA GLY A 67 -8.77 4.59 18.20
C GLY A 67 -8.25 4.48 19.65
N GLY A 68 -8.13 5.63 20.29
CA GLY A 68 -7.72 5.70 21.68
C GLY A 68 -8.78 5.14 22.64
N ARG A 69 -8.34 4.78 23.80
CA ARG A 69 -9.22 4.25 24.86
C ARG A 69 -10.00 5.39 25.51
N GLY A 70 -11.31 5.23 25.67
CA GLY A 70 -12.16 6.18 26.39
C GLY A 70 -11.74 6.37 27.87
N GLY A 71 -11.97 7.56 28.38
CA GLY A 71 -11.71 7.91 29.78
C GLY A 71 -12.64 7.21 30.76
N TRP A 72 -12.35 7.36 32.01
CA TRP A 72 -13.13 6.81 33.12
C TRP A 72 -13.82 7.94 33.88
N GLY A 73 -15.13 7.88 33.94
CA GLY A 73 -15.90 8.80 34.77
C GLY A 73 -15.72 8.55 36.28
N ASN A 74 -16.13 9.50 37.09
CA ASN A 74 -15.97 9.52 38.53
C ASN A 74 -16.49 8.26 39.24
N LYS A 75 -17.54 7.62 38.74
CA LYS A 75 -18.08 6.39 39.36
C LYS A 75 -17.05 5.25 39.49
N HIS A 76 -16.04 5.20 38.61
CA HIS A 76 -14.99 4.18 38.67
C HIS A 76 -14.00 4.38 39.82
N PHE A 77 -14.03 5.56 40.46
CA PHE A 77 -13.17 5.94 41.57
C PHE A 77 -13.93 6.06 42.88
N ALA A 78 -15.22 5.68 42.90
CA ALA A 78 -16.00 5.62 44.10
C ALA A 78 -15.51 4.49 45.03
N THR A 79 -15.34 4.83 46.31
CA THR A 79 -14.98 3.90 47.39
C THR A 79 -16.06 3.92 48.46
N PRO A 80 -16.10 2.92 49.40
CA PRO A 80 -17.06 2.92 50.52
C PRO A 80 -17.02 4.19 51.36
N THR A 81 -15.86 4.77 51.53
CA THR A 81 -15.64 6.01 52.29
C THR A 81 -15.86 7.28 51.49
N ARG A 82 -15.81 7.18 50.14
CA ARG A 82 -15.98 8.30 49.19
C ARG A 82 -16.90 7.92 48.05
N GLN A 83 -18.19 8.10 48.29
CA GLN A 83 -19.22 7.65 47.32
C GLN A 83 -19.38 8.59 46.11
N THR A 84 -18.95 9.85 46.20
CA THR A 84 -19.10 10.87 45.14
C THR A 84 -17.75 11.55 44.85
N PRO A 85 -16.78 10.85 44.25
CA PRO A 85 -15.53 11.49 43.86
C PRO A 85 -15.77 12.52 42.75
N HIS A 86 -15.05 13.61 42.77
CA HIS A 86 -15.05 14.61 41.70
C HIS A 86 -14.00 14.30 40.58
N PHE A 87 -13.17 13.30 40.82
CA PHE A 87 -12.12 12.87 39.90
C PHE A 87 -12.67 12.05 38.75
N ALA A 88 -12.22 12.38 37.51
CA ALA A 88 -12.43 11.61 36.29
C ALA A 88 -11.12 11.51 35.53
N LYS A 89 -10.91 10.40 34.81
CA LYS A 89 -9.71 10.20 34.02
C LYS A 89 -10.05 10.42 32.54
N PRO A 90 -9.36 11.33 31.81
CA PRO A 90 -9.57 11.53 30.40
C PRO A 90 -9.22 10.29 29.57
N GLY A 91 -9.67 10.24 28.32
CA GLY A 91 -9.32 9.20 27.37
C GLY A 91 -7.86 9.31 26.91
N LEU A 92 -7.38 8.25 26.26
CA LEU A 92 -6.07 8.23 25.63
C LEU A 92 -6.22 8.62 24.16
N PRO A 93 -5.21 9.26 23.57
CA PRO A 93 -5.18 9.54 22.14
C PRO A 93 -5.20 8.23 21.32
N GLY A 94 -5.69 8.29 20.11
CA GLY A 94 -5.62 7.20 19.15
C GLY A 94 -4.25 7.14 18.48
N GLU A 95 -4.05 6.07 17.69
CA GLU A 95 -2.87 5.93 16.84
C GLU A 95 -3.00 6.83 15.62
N GLU A 96 -1.88 7.41 15.20
CA GLU A 96 -1.74 8.13 13.95
C GLU A 96 -0.69 7.41 13.10
N ARG A 97 -0.94 7.27 11.80
CA ARG A 97 -0.01 6.62 10.88
C ARG A 97 -0.02 7.30 9.53
N ASP A 98 1.16 7.54 9.00
CA ASP A 98 1.37 7.93 7.62
C ASP A 98 1.61 6.69 6.77
N VAL A 99 0.75 6.48 5.76
CA VAL A 99 0.85 5.31 4.87
C VAL A 99 0.89 5.73 3.41
N VAL A 100 1.58 4.91 2.61
CA VAL A 100 1.57 5.00 1.15
C VAL A 100 0.67 3.90 0.61
N LEU A 101 -0.30 4.28 -0.22
CA LEU A 101 -1.16 3.35 -0.94
C LEU A 101 -0.61 3.20 -2.36
N GLU A 102 -0.12 2.03 -2.68
CA GLU A 102 0.42 1.69 -4.00
C GLU A 102 -0.53 0.70 -4.68
N LEU A 103 -1.08 1.08 -5.83
CA LEU A 103 -1.93 0.16 -6.60
C LEU A 103 -1.07 -0.67 -7.54
N LYS A 104 -0.98 -1.96 -7.30
CA LYS A 104 -0.36 -2.93 -8.20
C LYS A 104 -1.40 -3.47 -9.20
N MET A 105 -1.06 -3.51 -10.48
CA MET A 105 -1.95 -4.03 -11.51
C MET A 105 -2.19 -5.53 -11.30
N LEU A 106 -3.45 -5.95 -11.34
CA LEU A 106 -3.87 -7.36 -11.26
C LEU A 106 -4.13 -7.87 -12.69
N ALA A 107 -3.11 -8.06 -13.49
CA ALA A 107 -3.22 -8.78 -14.74
C ALA A 107 -2.54 -10.14 -14.61
N ASP A 108 -3.22 -11.19 -15.11
CA ASP A 108 -2.64 -12.53 -15.17
C ASP A 108 -1.69 -12.67 -16.35
N VAL A 109 -2.02 -12.00 -17.46
CA VAL A 109 -1.31 -12.05 -18.74
C VAL A 109 -0.93 -10.64 -19.17
N GLY A 110 0.34 -10.43 -19.50
CA GLY A 110 0.85 -9.20 -20.10
C GLY A 110 1.09 -9.37 -21.59
N LEU A 111 0.62 -8.42 -22.42
CA LEU A 111 0.97 -8.34 -23.84
C LEU A 111 2.21 -7.49 -24.00
N VAL A 112 3.26 -8.04 -24.58
CA VAL A 112 4.52 -7.36 -24.86
C VAL A 112 4.81 -7.42 -26.37
N GLY A 113 5.58 -6.48 -26.88
CA GLY A 113 5.93 -6.38 -28.30
C GLY A 113 6.04 -4.94 -28.77
N PHE A 114 6.59 -4.73 -29.94
CA PHE A 114 6.77 -3.41 -30.55
C PHE A 114 5.45 -2.64 -30.73
N PRO A 115 5.49 -1.31 -30.87
CA PRO A 115 4.33 -0.55 -31.31
C PRO A 115 3.76 -1.12 -32.62
N SER A 116 2.48 -0.97 -32.85
CA SER A 116 1.77 -1.39 -34.10
C SER A 116 1.76 -2.89 -34.40
N VAL A 117 2.30 -3.76 -33.53
CA VAL A 117 2.21 -5.23 -33.75
C VAL A 117 0.81 -5.80 -33.52
N GLY A 118 -0.13 -4.99 -32.97
CA GLY A 118 -1.53 -5.35 -32.79
C GLY A 118 -1.93 -5.77 -31.38
N LYS A 119 -1.17 -5.41 -30.34
CA LYS A 119 -1.49 -5.73 -28.93
C LYS A 119 -2.89 -5.27 -28.52
N SER A 120 -3.20 -3.99 -28.73
CA SER A 120 -4.51 -3.41 -28.36
C SER A 120 -5.64 -3.98 -29.22
N THR A 121 -5.35 -4.37 -30.48
CA THR A 121 -6.31 -5.04 -31.35
C THR A 121 -6.62 -6.43 -30.80
N LEU A 122 -5.61 -7.22 -30.47
CA LEU A 122 -5.81 -8.54 -29.86
C LEU A 122 -6.65 -8.41 -28.57
N LEU A 123 -6.28 -7.48 -27.69
CA LEU A 123 -7.00 -7.27 -26.44
C LEU A 123 -8.47 -6.95 -26.67
N SER A 124 -8.79 -6.11 -27.66
CA SER A 124 -10.17 -5.75 -27.98
C SER A 124 -10.98 -6.93 -28.54
N VAL A 125 -10.32 -7.80 -29.31
CA VAL A 125 -10.94 -8.98 -29.95
C VAL A 125 -11.27 -10.07 -28.93
N VAL A 126 -10.34 -10.33 -27.99
CA VAL A 126 -10.48 -11.43 -27.03
C VAL A 126 -11.24 -11.03 -25.75
N SER A 127 -11.42 -9.74 -25.50
CA SER A 127 -12.16 -9.24 -24.34
C SER A 127 -13.67 -9.29 -24.56
N ARG A 128 -14.43 -9.79 -23.60
CA ARG A 128 -15.90 -9.84 -23.66
C ARG A 128 -16.58 -8.46 -23.54
N ALA A 129 -15.91 -7.50 -22.94
CA ALA A 129 -16.33 -6.10 -22.86
C ALA A 129 -15.22 -5.23 -23.42
N ASN A 130 -15.57 -4.04 -23.92
CA ASN A 130 -14.57 -3.08 -24.38
C ASN A 130 -13.48 -2.92 -23.32
N PRO A 131 -12.19 -3.06 -23.69
CA PRO A 131 -11.09 -2.85 -22.77
C PRO A 131 -11.25 -1.53 -22.04
N LYS A 132 -11.09 -1.55 -20.73
CA LYS A 132 -11.16 -0.32 -19.94
C LYS A 132 -9.76 0.24 -19.80
N ILE A 133 -9.60 1.48 -20.21
CA ILE A 133 -8.42 2.27 -19.87
C ILE A 133 -8.39 2.38 -18.35
N ALA A 134 -7.44 1.73 -17.71
CA ALA A 134 -7.21 1.91 -16.29
C ALA A 134 -6.49 3.24 -16.11
N ALA A 135 -7.25 4.28 -15.75
CA ALA A 135 -6.70 5.61 -15.48
C ALA A 135 -5.89 5.60 -14.18
N TYR A 136 -4.65 5.20 -14.27
CA TYR A 136 -3.68 5.38 -13.19
C TYR A 136 -3.09 6.79 -13.32
N HIS A 137 -3.58 7.74 -12.56
CA HIS A 137 -3.26 9.17 -12.68
C HIS A 137 -1.81 9.54 -12.33
N PHE A 138 -0.97 8.57 -12.03
CA PHE A 138 0.46 8.73 -11.77
C PHE A 138 1.34 8.14 -12.89
N THR A 139 0.73 7.59 -13.96
CA THR A 139 1.43 7.12 -15.15
C THR A 139 1.01 7.96 -16.35
N THR A 140 1.96 8.39 -17.15
CA THR A 140 1.70 9.04 -18.45
C THR A 140 1.20 8.05 -19.51
N LEU A 141 1.40 6.74 -19.26
CA LEU A 141 0.95 5.64 -20.10
C LEU A 141 -0.13 4.85 -19.34
N PHE A 142 -1.30 4.72 -19.95
CA PHE A 142 -2.43 4.01 -19.37
C PHE A 142 -2.52 2.60 -19.95
N PRO A 143 -2.39 1.54 -19.13
CA PRO A 143 -2.60 0.19 -19.65
C PRO A 143 -4.07 -0.03 -19.99
N ASN A 144 -4.30 -0.70 -21.11
CA ASN A 144 -5.62 -1.21 -21.42
C ASN A 144 -5.79 -2.58 -20.78
N LEU A 145 -6.85 -2.75 -19.99
CA LEU A 145 -7.17 -4.02 -19.35
C LEU A 145 -8.39 -4.64 -19.99
N GLY A 146 -8.32 -5.92 -20.30
CA GLY A 146 -9.44 -6.71 -20.80
C GLY A 146 -9.66 -7.96 -19.97
N VAL A 147 -10.92 -8.31 -19.71
CA VAL A 147 -11.28 -9.59 -19.09
C VAL A 147 -11.56 -10.58 -20.21
N VAL A 148 -10.74 -11.60 -20.27
CA VAL A 148 -10.82 -12.69 -21.25
C VAL A 148 -11.57 -13.86 -20.61
N TRP A 149 -12.61 -14.34 -21.27
CA TRP A 149 -13.41 -15.47 -20.84
C TRP A 149 -13.11 -16.68 -21.68
N LEU A 150 -12.77 -17.76 -21.00
CA LEU A 150 -12.68 -19.10 -21.62
C LEU A 150 -14.02 -19.82 -21.51
N ASP A 151 -14.24 -20.80 -22.38
CA ASP A 151 -15.33 -21.76 -22.22
C ASP A 151 -15.18 -22.45 -20.84
N GLU A 152 -16.30 -22.71 -20.11
CA GLU A 152 -16.32 -23.33 -18.76
C GLU A 152 -16.23 -22.38 -17.53
N GLY A 153 -16.50 -21.09 -17.70
CA GLY A 153 -16.58 -20.17 -16.57
C GLY A 153 -15.21 -19.70 -16.00
N VAL A 154 -14.13 -20.02 -16.67
CA VAL A 154 -12.79 -19.56 -16.35
C VAL A 154 -12.52 -18.24 -17.04
N SER A 155 -12.03 -17.26 -16.30
CA SER A 155 -11.63 -15.96 -16.85
C SER A 155 -10.30 -15.52 -16.26
N PHE A 156 -9.56 -14.72 -17.03
CA PHE A 156 -8.33 -14.07 -16.57
C PHE A 156 -8.25 -12.63 -17.09
N VAL A 157 -7.43 -11.82 -16.45
CA VAL A 157 -7.22 -10.43 -16.84
C VAL A 157 -5.98 -10.34 -17.71
N MET A 158 -6.13 -9.73 -18.89
CA MET A 158 -5.04 -9.46 -19.84
C MET A 158 -4.79 -7.95 -19.88
N ALA A 159 -3.52 -7.56 -19.87
CA ALA A 159 -3.09 -6.17 -19.95
C ALA A 159 -2.29 -5.92 -21.23
N ASP A 160 -2.61 -4.88 -21.95
CA ASP A 160 -1.72 -4.31 -22.97
C ASP A 160 -0.68 -3.45 -22.25
N ILE A 161 0.60 -3.78 -22.41
CA ILE A 161 1.73 -3.11 -21.80
C ILE A 161 2.34 -2.16 -22.85
N PRO A 162 1.91 -0.90 -22.91
CA PRO A 162 2.49 0.07 -23.83
C PRO A 162 3.84 0.57 -23.30
N GLY A 163 4.74 0.92 -24.21
CA GLY A 163 5.90 1.76 -23.88
C GLY A 163 7.12 1.05 -23.34
N ILE A 164 7.30 -0.26 -23.56
CA ILE A 164 8.59 -0.91 -23.28
C ILE A 164 9.69 -0.27 -24.16
N ILE A 165 9.39 0.15 -25.37
CA ILE A 165 10.37 0.66 -26.35
C ILE A 165 10.37 2.19 -26.52
N GLU A 166 9.28 2.90 -26.21
CA GLU A 166 9.16 4.34 -26.44
C GLU A 166 9.77 5.18 -25.33
N GLY A 167 11.06 5.06 -25.03
CA GLY A 167 11.71 6.00 -24.11
C GLY A 167 12.78 5.44 -23.19
N ALA A 168 13.08 4.17 -23.22
CA ALA A 168 14.18 3.61 -22.41
C ALA A 168 15.53 4.20 -22.82
N SER A 169 15.73 4.51 -24.11
CA SER A 169 16.96 5.11 -24.63
C SER A 169 17.11 6.62 -24.42
N GLU A 170 16.06 7.35 -24.02
CA GLU A 170 16.10 8.81 -23.87
C GLU A 170 16.17 9.29 -22.40
N GLY A 171 16.36 8.40 -21.43
CA GLY A 171 16.62 8.82 -20.03
C GLY A 171 15.45 9.51 -19.32
N ALA A 172 14.26 9.58 -19.91
CA ALA A 172 13.08 10.09 -19.25
C ALA A 172 12.46 8.96 -18.42
N GLY A 173 12.63 9.00 -17.11
CA GLY A 173 12.23 8.00 -16.11
C GLY A 173 10.75 7.57 -16.06
N LEU A 174 10.06 7.54 -17.18
CA LEU A 174 8.66 7.22 -17.37
C LEU A 174 8.39 5.70 -17.45
N GLY A 175 9.38 4.88 -17.84
CA GLY A 175 9.27 3.43 -17.95
C GLY A 175 9.23 2.71 -16.59
N HIS A 176 10.04 3.15 -15.64
CA HIS A 176 10.20 2.48 -14.34
C HIS A 176 8.94 2.46 -13.47
N ASP A 177 8.15 3.51 -13.47
CA ASP A 177 6.93 3.56 -12.65
C ASP A 177 5.79 2.71 -13.22
N PHE A 178 5.73 2.58 -14.55
CA PHE A 178 4.73 1.77 -15.23
C PHE A 178 5.00 0.27 -15.07
N LEU A 179 6.25 -0.14 -15.21
CA LEU A 179 6.64 -1.56 -15.15
C LEU A 179 6.54 -2.15 -13.74
N ARG A 180 6.59 -1.34 -12.68
CA ARG A 180 6.21 -1.77 -11.31
C ARG A 180 4.79 -2.34 -11.24
N HIS A 181 3.92 -1.97 -12.18
CA HIS A 181 2.54 -2.47 -12.20
C HIS A 181 2.40 -3.82 -12.91
N VAL A 182 3.38 -4.19 -13.75
CA VAL A 182 3.43 -5.48 -14.47
C VAL A 182 3.97 -6.61 -13.61
N ASP A 183 4.52 -6.32 -12.45
CA ASP A 183 5.11 -7.30 -11.50
C ASP A 183 4.22 -8.48 -11.17
N ARG A 184 2.91 -8.40 -11.40
CA ARG A 184 1.96 -9.46 -11.09
C ARG A 184 1.54 -10.31 -12.28
N CYS A 185 1.95 -9.97 -13.50
CA CYS A 185 1.70 -10.83 -14.65
C CYS A 185 2.42 -12.16 -14.46
N ARG A 186 1.69 -13.25 -14.60
CA ARG A 186 2.21 -14.62 -14.43
C ARG A 186 2.68 -15.21 -15.72
N LEU A 187 2.19 -14.68 -16.84
CA LEU A 187 2.43 -15.14 -18.20
C LEU A 187 2.58 -13.92 -19.11
N LEU A 188 3.50 -13.98 -20.06
CA LEU A 188 3.64 -12.98 -21.10
C LEU A 188 3.18 -13.57 -22.45
N ILE A 189 2.44 -12.79 -23.23
CA ILE A 189 2.21 -13.06 -24.66
C ILE A 189 3.06 -12.07 -25.42
N HIS A 190 4.09 -12.57 -26.05
CA HIS A 190 5.00 -11.79 -26.87
C HIS A 190 4.48 -11.74 -28.31
N MET A 191 4.02 -10.57 -28.72
CA MET A 191 3.45 -10.34 -30.04
C MET A 191 4.49 -9.80 -30.99
N VAL A 192 4.62 -10.46 -32.15
CA VAL A 192 5.54 -10.10 -33.25
C VAL A 192 4.78 -9.97 -34.54
N ASP A 193 5.12 -8.98 -35.36
CA ASP A 193 4.59 -8.81 -36.70
C ASP A 193 5.38 -9.69 -37.69
N VAL A 194 4.81 -10.83 -38.04
CA VAL A 194 5.49 -11.79 -38.94
C VAL A 194 5.42 -11.41 -40.40
N ALA A 195 4.54 -10.48 -40.78
CA ALA A 195 4.51 -9.96 -42.13
C ALA A 195 5.58 -8.88 -42.40
N GLY A 196 6.27 -8.43 -41.31
CA GLY A 196 7.28 -7.38 -41.48
C GLY A 196 6.70 -6.08 -42.05
N SER A 197 5.45 -5.76 -41.72
CA SER A 197 4.72 -4.64 -42.32
C SER A 197 5.40 -3.28 -42.15
N GLU A 198 6.29 -3.16 -41.17
CA GLU A 198 7.10 -1.97 -40.90
C GLU A 198 8.58 -2.14 -41.34
N GLY A 199 8.90 -3.18 -42.09
CA GLY A 199 10.24 -3.42 -42.64
C GLY A 199 11.24 -3.97 -41.61
N ARG A 200 10.77 -4.50 -40.45
CA ARG A 200 11.60 -5.09 -39.38
C ARG A 200 11.63 -6.61 -39.51
N ASP A 201 12.74 -7.21 -39.07
CA ASP A 201 12.88 -8.67 -38.98
C ASP A 201 12.20 -9.20 -37.69
N PRO A 202 11.33 -10.22 -37.78
CA PRO A 202 10.62 -10.77 -36.65
C PRO A 202 11.53 -11.32 -35.54
N ILE A 203 12.71 -11.90 -35.91
CA ILE A 203 13.67 -12.43 -34.93
C ILE A 203 14.33 -11.28 -34.17
N GLU A 204 14.75 -10.23 -34.92
CA GLU A 204 15.38 -9.05 -34.29
C GLU A 204 14.39 -8.34 -33.34
N ASP A 205 13.14 -8.20 -33.75
CA ASP A 205 12.07 -7.62 -32.88
C ASP A 205 11.88 -8.45 -31.63
N PHE A 206 11.84 -9.79 -31.74
CA PHE A 206 11.68 -10.67 -30.59
C PHE A 206 12.84 -10.56 -29.61
N GLU A 207 14.08 -10.57 -30.10
CA GLU A 207 15.27 -10.47 -29.24
C GLU A 207 15.41 -9.08 -28.59
N ALA A 208 15.09 -8.02 -29.33
CA ALA A 208 15.14 -6.66 -28.78
C ALA A 208 14.20 -6.47 -27.59
N ILE A 209 12.95 -6.96 -27.69
CA ILE A 209 12.00 -6.91 -26.57
C ILE A 209 12.47 -7.73 -25.37
N ASN A 210 13.00 -8.94 -25.61
CA ASN A 210 13.50 -9.77 -24.52
C ASN A 210 14.72 -9.15 -23.83
N ALA A 211 15.61 -8.50 -24.59
CA ALA A 211 16.74 -7.77 -24.04
C ALA A 211 16.27 -6.60 -23.16
N GLU A 212 15.28 -5.83 -23.61
CA GLU A 212 14.71 -4.71 -22.86
C GLU A 212 13.98 -5.18 -21.58
N LEU A 213 13.22 -6.28 -21.65
CA LEU A 213 12.61 -6.89 -20.49
C LEU A 213 13.67 -7.32 -19.45
N ALA A 214 14.79 -7.89 -19.89
CA ALA A 214 15.87 -8.35 -19.03
C ALA A 214 16.64 -7.19 -18.40
N GLU A 215 16.86 -6.11 -19.13
CA GLU A 215 17.49 -4.89 -18.63
C GLU A 215 16.63 -4.21 -17.57
N TYR A 216 15.32 -4.24 -17.79
CA TYR A 216 14.37 -3.62 -16.88
C TYR A 216 14.18 -4.43 -15.59
N ASP A 217 13.75 -5.69 -15.69
CA ASP A 217 13.53 -6.61 -14.57
C ASP A 217 13.81 -8.05 -14.98
N PRO A 218 14.93 -8.63 -14.54
CA PRO A 218 15.27 -10.03 -14.80
C PRO A 218 14.17 -11.02 -14.35
N ALA A 219 13.41 -10.70 -13.30
CA ALA A 219 12.31 -11.54 -12.84
C ALA A 219 11.14 -11.52 -13.82
N LEU A 220 10.86 -10.39 -14.47
CA LEU A 220 9.85 -10.29 -15.52
C LEU A 220 10.28 -11.02 -16.79
N ALA A 221 11.53 -10.88 -17.21
CA ALA A 221 12.10 -11.57 -18.37
C ALA A 221 12.11 -13.10 -18.20
N SER A 222 12.24 -13.60 -16.98
CA SER A 222 12.24 -15.04 -16.68
C SER A 222 10.85 -15.68 -16.66
N ARG A 223 9.78 -14.91 -16.83
CA ARG A 223 8.42 -15.45 -16.81
C ARG A 223 8.13 -16.30 -18.05
N PRO A 224 7.24 -17.29 -17.90
CA PRO A 224 6.77 -18.06 -19.04
C PRO A 224 6.22 -17.15 -20.14
N GLN A 225 6.59 -17.47 -21.38
CA GLN A 225 6.16 -16.70 -22.56
C GLN A 225 5.43 -17.60 -23.56
N ILE A 226 4.44 -17.04 -24.24
CA ILE A 226 3.82 -17.56 -25.45
C ILE A 226 4.10 -16.56 -26.57
N VAL A 227 4.56 -17.04 -27.71
CA VAL A 227 4.82 -16.17 -28.87
C VAL A 227 3.61 -16.16 -29.79
N ALA A 228 3.08 -14.97 -30.06
CA ALA A 228 1.98 -14.73 -30.99
C ALA A 228 2.49 -14.00 -32.20
N ALA A 229 2.67 -14.75 -33.27
CA ALA A 229 3.04 -14.27 -34.61
C ALA A 229 1.80 -13.66 -35.28
N ASN A 230 1.67 -12.34 -35.16
CA ASN A 230 0.47 -11.63 -35.60
C ASN A 230 0.64 -11.08 -37.05
N LYS A 231 -0.50 -10.66 -37.63
CA LYS A 231 -0.65 -10.18 -39.00
C LYS A 231 -0.41 -11.27 -40.06
N ALA A 232 -0.70 -12.51 -39.70
CA ALA A 232 -0.57 -13.64 -40.62
C ALA A 232 -1.45 -13.49 -41.91
N ASP A 233 -2.52 -12.71 -41.83
CA ASP A 233 -3.37 -12.36 -42.97
C ASP A 233 -2.67 -11.51 -44.01
N LEU A 234 -1.58 -10.85 -43.66
CA LEU A 234 -0.75 -10.06 -44.62
C LEU A 234 0.39 -10.87 -45.26
N LEU A 235 0.59 -12.12 -44.80
CA LEU A 235 1.56 -13.02 -45.42
C LEU A 235 1.06 -13.39 -46.80
N GLY A 236 1.83 -13.00 -47.83
CA GLY A 236 1.57 -13.39 -49.21
C GLY A 236 2.07 -14.80 -49.52
N ALA A 237 2.49 -15.01 -50.75
CA ALA A 237 3.13 -16.27 -51.19
C ALA A 237 4.53 -16.48 -50.56
N ASP A 238 5.19 -15.41 -50.16
CA ASP A 238 6.49 -15.44 -49.50
C ASP A 238 6.29 -15.56 -48.00
N ARG A 239 6.65 -16.71 -47.44
CA ARG A 239 6.56 -17.04 -46.02
C ARG A 239 7.93 -17.25 -45.38
N GLU A 240 9.02 -16.99 -46.12
CA GLU A 240 10.38 -17.34 -45.67
C GLU A 240 10.70 -16.75 -44.30
N ALA A 241 10.39 -15.47 -44.08
CA ALA A 241 10.64 -14.80 -42.79
C ALA A 241 9.78 -15.39 -41.66
N ALA A 242 8.52 -15.70 -41.91
CA ALA A 242 7.61 -16.28 -40.95
C ALA A 242 8.01 -17.72 -40.55
N ASP A 243 8.39 -18.54 -41.56
CA ASP A 243 8.81 -19.92 -41.32
C ASP A 243 10.17 -19.97 -40.62
N ARG A 244 11.10 -19.06 -40.90
CA ARG A 244 12.37 -18.88 -40.20
C ARG A 244 12.13 -18.46 -38.76
N PHE A 245 11.24 -17.52 -38.50
CA PHE A 245 10.89 -17.10 -37.16
C PHE A 245 10.23 -18.22 -36.37
N ARG A 246 9.31 -18.97 -36.99
CA ARG A 246 8.69 -20.13 -36.35
C ARG A 246 9.73 -21.17 -35.90
N ALA A 247 10.63 -21.56 -36.80
CA ALA A 247 11.69 -22.53 -36.49
C ALA A 247 12.57 -22.03 -35.33
N TYR A 248 12.90 -20.74 -35.31
CA TYR A 248 13.68 -20.12 -34.27
C TYR A 248 12.99 -20.19 -32.90
N ILE A 249 11.68 -19.93 -32.82
CA ILE A 249 10.91 -19.98 -31.58
C ILE A 249 10.72 -21.44 -31.09
N GLU A 250 10.49 -22.37 -32.04
CA GLU A 250 10.40 -23.82 -31.72
C GLU A 250 11.73 -24.36 -31.20
N GLU A 251 12.88 -23.91 -31.70
CA GLU A 251 14.20 -24.26 -31.17
C GLU A 251 14.41 -23.76 -29.73
N LYS A 252 13.86 -22.59 -29.40
CA LYS A 252 13.83 -22.05 -28.02
C LYS A 252 12.87 -22.80 -27.10
N GLY A 253 12.04 -23.71 -27.62
CA GLY A 253 11.06 -24.47 -26.83
C GLY A 253 9.86 -23.64 -26.35
N LEU A 254 9.60 -22.48 -26.97
CA LEU A 254 8.47 -21.62 -26.62
C LEU A 254 7.22 -21.99 -27.44
N PRO A 255 6.03 -21.94 -26.85
CA PRO A 255 4.77 -22.10 -27.56
C PRO A 255 4.61 -21.00 -28.62
N TYR A 256 4.32 -21.39 -29.86
CA TYR A 256 4.17 -20.51 -31.01
C TYR A 256 2.76 -20.58 -31.58
N PHE A 257 2.13 -19.44 -31.79
CA PHE A 257 0.82 -19.32 -32.44
C PHE A 257 0.85 -18.29 -33.54
N GLU A 258 0.48 -18.71 -34.74
CA GLU A 258 0.28 -17.81 -35.86
C GLU A 258 -1.15 -17.30 -35.83
N ILE A 259 -1.32 -15.99 -35.75
CA ILE A 259 -2.63 -15.35 -35.59
C ILE A 259 -2.82 -14.16 -36.51
N SER A 260 -4.07 -13.83 -36.75
CA SER A 260 -4.48 -12.50 -37.22
C SER A 260 -5.50 -11.93 -36.25
N ALA A 261 -5.08 -10.98 -35.44
CA ALA A 261 -5.98 -10.32 -34.54
C ALA A 261 -7.09 -9.56 -35.28
N ALA A 262 -6.75 -8.92 -36.40
CA ALA A 262 -7.70 -8.18 -37.25
C ALA A 262 -8.74 -9.10 -37.91
N ALA A 263 -8.32 -10.27 -38.39
CA ALA A 263 -9.21 -11.25 -39.03
C ALA A 263 -9.82 -12.27 -38.06
N HIS A 264 -9.55 -12.15 -36.74
CA HIS A 264 -10.01 -13.08 -35.70
C HIS A 264 -9.57 -14.54 -35.89
N GLN A 265 -8.42 -14.75 -36.53
CA GLN A 265 -7.88 -16.08 -36.84
C GLN A 265 -6.83 -16.48 -35.79
N GLY A 266 -6.85 -17.72 -35.30
CA GLY A 266 -5.89 -18.26 -34.32
C GLY A 266 -5.97 -17.64 -32.93
N THR A 267 -6.82 -16.64 -32.71
CA THR A 267 -6.93 -15.92 -31.43
C THR A 267 -7.56 -16.75 -30.32
N ARG A 268 -8.49 -17.66 -30.67
CA ARG A 268 -9.14 -18.55 -29.71
C ARG A 268 -8.16 -19.59 -29.16
N GLU A 269 -7.39 -20.20 -30.02
CA GLU A 269 -6.36 -21.19 -29.69
C GLU A 269 -5.28 -20.58 -28.81
N LEU A 270 -4.82 -19.37 -29.12
CA LEU A 270 -3.88 -18.61 -28.30
C LEU A 270 -4.42 -18.38 -26.89
N VAL A 271 -5.66 -17.91 -26.77
CA VAL A 271 -6.30 -17.63 -25.47
C VAL A 271 -6.53 -18.89 -24.65
N GLN A 272 -6.92 -20.02 -25.29
CA GLN A 272 -7.05 -21.31 -24.65
C GLN A 272 -5.70 -21.83 -24.13
N ALA A 273 -4.65 -21.71 -24.91
CA ALA A 273 -3.29 -22.07 -24.49
C ALA A 273 -2.81 -21.23 -23.30
N ALA A 274 -3.05 -19.91 -23.34
CA ALA A 274 -2.75 -19.02 -22.24
C ALA A 274 -3.50 -19.42 -20.96
N GLY A 275 -4.79 -19.71 -21.05
CA GLY A 275 -5.59 -20.17 -19.92
C GLY A 275 -5.16 -21.52 -19.38
N ALA A 276 -4.78 -22.48 -20.25
CA ALA A 276 -4.22 -23.77 -19.83
C ALA A 276 -2.89 -23.59 -19.08
N MET A 277 -2.01 -22.73 -19.59
CA MET A 277 -0.72 -22.44 -18.97
C MET A 277 -0.88 -21.75 -17.61
N LEU A 278 -1.80 -20.79 -17.50
CA LEU A 278 -2.10 -20.11 -16.22
C LEU A 278 -2.56 -21.06 -15.12
N ARG A 279 -3.22 -22.19 -15.45
CA ARG A 279 -3.63 -23.20 -14.46
C ARG A 279 -2.45 -23.95 -13.85
N THR A 280 -1.35 -24.09 -14.58
CA THR A 280 -0.14 -24.76 -14.12
C THR A 280 0.82 -23.85 -13.38
N LEU A 281 0.70 -22.52 -13.59
CA LEU A 281 1.56 -21.54 -12.96
C LEU A 281 1.13 -21.25 -11.51
N PRO A 282 2.08 -20.91 -10.63
CA PRO A 282 1.78 -20.52 -9.27
C PRO A 282 0.81 -19.32 -9.27
N PRO A 283 0.00 -19.14 -8.21
CA PRO A 283 -0.90 -17.99 -8.10
C PRO A 283 -0.12 -16.68 -8.10
N VAL A 284 -0.82 -15.56 -8.31
CA VAL A 284 -0.23 -14.22 -8.27
C VAL A 284 0.57 -14.05 -6.98
N GLN A 285 1.79 -13.52 -7.10
CA GLN A 285 2.64 -13.24 -5.94
C GLN A 285 1.92 -12.28 -4.99
N VAL A 286 1.71 -12.74 -3.77
CA VAL A 286 1.22 -11.92 -2.67
C VAL A 286 2.43 -11.44 -1.90
N TYR A 287 2.48 -10.15 -1.66
CA TYR A 287 3.53 -9.58 -0.83
C TYR A 287 3.21 -9.85 0.63
N GLU A 288 4.09 -10.52 1.31
CA GLU A 288 3.97 -10.73 2.76
C GLU A 288 4.19 -9.42 3.51
N ALA A 289 3.47 -9.26 4.61
CA ALA A 289 3.67 -8.11 5.47
C ALA A 289 4.99 -8.26 6.23
N ASP A 290 5.88 -7.28 6.09
CA ASP A 290 7.16 -7.20 6.78
C ASP A 290 7.21 -6.00 7.76
N TYR A 291 6.10 -5.28 7.90
CA TYR A 291 5.98 -4.19 8.84
C TYR A 291 5.95 -4.71 10.28
N VAL A 292 6.94 -4.32 11.04
CA VAL A 292 6.98 -4.50 12.49
C VAL A 292 6.58 -3.17 13.14
N ALA A 293 5.46 -3.17 13.86
CA ALA A 293 5.05 -1.98 14.58
C ALA A 293 6.17 -1.59 15.56
N PRO A 294 6.59 -0.32 15.58
CA PRO A 294 7.61 0.11 16.53
C PRO A 294 7.14 -0.22 17.95
N GLU A 295 7.98 -0.89 18.71
CA GLU A 295 7.73 -1.05 20.14
C GLU A 295 7.65 0.35 20.74
N VAL A 296 6.49 0.69 21.26
CA VAL A 296 6.35 1.89 22.08
C VAL A 296 7.15 1.61 23.36
N VAL A 297 8.40 1.98 23.36
CA VAL A 297 9.20 1.99 24.60
C VAL A 297 8.52 3.00 25.51
N LEU A 298 7.74 2.49 26.43
CA LEU A 298 7.10 3.29 27.43
C LEU A 298 8.21 3.78 28.36
N GLY A 299 8.71 4.99 28.11
CA GLY A 299 9.67 5.64 29.01
C GLY A 299 9.20 5.55 30.45
N THR A 300 10.11 5.40 31.36
CA THR A 300 9.88 5.33 32.82
C THR A 300 10.06 6.70 33.45
N ALA A 301 9.74 6.86 34.72
CA ALA A 301 10.04 8.09 35.47
C ALA A 301 11.56 8.35 35.53
N ASP A 302 12.37 7.31 35.41
CA ASP A 302 13.83 7.41 35.41
C ASP A 302 14.38 8.10 34.19
N ASP A 303 13.66 8.02 33.05
CA ASP A 303 14.03 8.64 31.77
C ASP A 303 13.67 10.13 31.71
N LEU A 304 13.12 10.71 32.79
CA LEU A 304 12.79 12.13 32.84
C LEU A 304 14.04 13.00 32.80
N VAL A 305 14.03 13.96 31.89
CA VAL A 305 14.97 15.06 31.85
C VAL A 305 14.50 16.14 32.84
N ILE A 306 15.32 16.43 33.83
CA ILE A 306 15.06 17.41 34.87
C ILE A 306 16.13 18.50 34.75
N GLU A 307 15.70 19.73 34.48
CA GLU A 307 16.59 20.89 34.29
C GLU A 307 16.14 22.05 35.17
N LYS A 308 17.10 22.84 35.66
CA LYS A 308 16.82 24.09 36.39
C LYS A 308 17.32 25.27 35.55
N HIS A 309 16.40 26.14 35.13
CA HIS A 309 16.73 27.38 34.42
C HIS A 309 16.06 28.56 35.12
N ASP A 310 16.84 29.61 35.40
CA ASP A 310 16.37 30.87 36.01
C ASP A 310 15.51 30.65 37.29
N GLY A 311 15.87 29.64 38.09
CA GLY A 311 15.17 29.32 39.33
C GLY A 311 13.90 28.47 39.17
N VAL A 312 13.57 28.04 37.90
CA VAL A 312 12.43 27.19 37.59
C VAL A 312 12.91 25.80 37.22
N TRP A 313 12.35 24.80 37.84
CA TRP A 313 12.60 23.39 37.50
C TRP A 313 11.67 22.95 36.39
N THR A 314 12.21 22.48 35.29
CA THR A 314 11.45 21.99 34.14
C THR A 314 11.63 20.49 33.99
N LEU A 315 10.52 19.76 33.86
CA LEU A 315 10.48 18.33 33.67
C LEU A 315 9.96 17.99 32.27
N ARG A 316 10.67 17.09 31.59
CA ARG A 316 10.29 16.63 30.22
C ARG A 316 10.50 15.12 30.10
N GLY A 317 9.66 14.45 29.34
CA GLY A 317 9.79 13.05 29.00
C GLY A 317 8.46 12.35 28.74
N ASP A 318 8.49 11.30 27.95
CA ASP A 318 7.30 10.58 27.48
C ASP A 318 6.43 10.04 28.61
N TRP A 319 7.04 9.62 29.72
CA TRP A 319 6.29 9.18 30.89
C TRP A 319 5.47 10.32 31.49
N LEU A 320 6.06 11.51 31.60
CA LEU A 320 5.42 12.70 32.13
C LEU A 320 4.30 13.18 31.21
N ASP A 321 4.54 13.22 29.90
CA ASP A 321 3.54 13.62 28.90
C ASP A 321 2.31 12.73 28.96
N ARG A 322 2.52 11.42 29.14
CA ARG A 322 1.40 10.48 29.37
C ARG A 322 0.69 10.68 30.70
N LEU A 323 1.39 11.06 31.76
CA LEU A 323 0.79 11.38 33.05
C LEU A 323 -0.05 12.66 32.92
N VAL A 324 0.53 13.70 32.33
CA VAL A 324 -0.10 15.01 32.06
C VAL A 324 -1.36 14.88 31.21
N SER A 325 -1.30 14.08 30.14
CA SER A 325 -2.47 13.84 29.29
C SER A 325 -3.66 13.19 29.99
N ARG A 326 -3.43 12.66 31.19
CA ARG A 326 -4.46 12.01 32.04
C ARG A 326 -4.98 12.88 33.16
N VAL A 327 -4.49 14.12 33.27
CA VAL A 327 -4.77 15.04 34.35
C VAL A 327 -5.63 16.19 33.86
N ASN A 328 -6.73 16.47 34.55
CA ASN A 328 -7.48 17.70 34.34
C ASN A 328 -6.95 18.75 35.32
N PHE A 329 -6.19 19.70 34.85
CA PHE A 329 -5.57 20.73 35.71
C PHE A 329 -6.55 21.71 36.35
N SER A 330 -7.77 21.82 35.83
CA SER A 330 -8.83 22.60 36.44
C SER A 330 -9.41 21.95 37.70
N ASP A 331 -9.18 20.64 37.88
CA ASP A 331 -9.73 19.87 38.99
C ASP A 331 -8.67 19.61 40.06
N TYR A 332 -8.97 19.96 41.29
CA TYR A 332 -8.06 19.81 42.42
C TYR A 332 -7.65 18.35 42.64
N GLU A 333 -8.57 17.40 42.53
CA GLU A 333 -8.29 15.99 42.75
C GLU A 333 -7.41 15.36 41.65
N SER A 334 -7.57 15.82 40.42
CA SER A 334 -6.69 15.44 39.32
C SER A 334 -5.26 15.90 39.55
N ARG A 335 -5.08 17.13 40.05
CA ARG A 335 -3.75 17.64 40.42
C ARG A 335 -3.12 16.83 41.55
N MET A 336 -3.89 16.53 42.63
CA MET A 336 -3.44 15.67 43.71
C MET A 336 -3.09 14.24 43.28
N TYR A 337 -3.81 13.72 42.27
CA TYR A 337 -3.46 12.43 41.64
C TYR A 337 -2.10 12.50 40.98
N MET A 338 -1.84 13.56 40.21
CA MET A 338 -0.55 13.78 39.52
C MET A 338 0.58 13.89 40.56
N ASP A 339 0.40 14.74 41.57
CA ASP A 339 1.37 14.94 42.65
C ASP A 339 1.72 13.59 43.32
N ARG A 340 0.73 12.81 43.68
CA ARG A 340 0.95 11.48 44.28
C ARG A 340 1.74 10.58 43.31
N LYS A 341 1.46 10.61 41.98
CA LYS A 341 2.19 9.80 41.01
C LYS A 341 3.63 10.23 40.83
N LEU A 342 3.92 11.50 40.90
CA LEU A 342 5.27 12.04 40.92
C LEU A 342 6.04 11.59 42.15
N ARG A 343 5.38 11.62 43.34
CA ARG A 343 5.96 11.12 44.62
C ARG A 343 6.21 9.61 44.57
N GLU A 344 5.20 8.81 44.18
CA GLU A 344 5.32 7.36 44.04
C GLU A 344 6.45 6.94 43.08
N ALA A 345 6.69 7.73 42.03
CA ALA A 345 7.73 7.51 41.07
C ALA A 345 9.11 8.04 41.47
N GLY A 346 9.22 8.63 42.66
CA GLY A 346 10.49 9.15 43.19
C GLY A 346 11.01 10.40 42.48
N VAL A 347 10.18 11.07 41.68
CA VAL A 347 10.60 12.26 40.89
C VAL A 347 11.05 13.39 41.82
N TYR A 348 10.27 13.69 42.87
CA TYR A 348 10.64 14.74 43.83
C TYR A 348 11.91 14.39 44.58
N SER A 349 12.09 13.14 45.00
CA SER A 349 13.32 12.71 45.70
C SER A 349 14.57 12.86 44.82
N ARG A 350 14.45 12.66 43.50
CA ARG A 350 15.54 12.95 42.56
C ARG A 350 15.81 14.46 42.45
N MET A 351 14.75 15.28 42.40
CA MET A 351 14.87 16.74 42.35
C MET A 351 15.50 17.30 43.63
N GLU A 352 15.11 16.78 44.80
CA GLU A 352 15.71 17.13 46.07
C GLU A 352 17.21 16.82 46.13
N GLN A 353 17.62 15.66 45.62
CA GLN A 353 19.05 15.31 45.48
C GLN A 353 19.79 16.25 44.50
N MET A 354 19.08 16.88 43.56
CA MET A 354 19.62 17.88 42.61
C MET A 354 19.54 19.30 43.20
N GLY A 355 18.99 19.51 44.41
CA GLY A 355 18.93 20.80 45.07
C GLY A 355 17.58 21.51 44.90
N LEU A 356 16.46 20.78 44.88
CA LEU A 356 15.10 21.35 44.98
C LEU A 356 14.83 21.66 46.46
N ASP A 357 14.45 22.90 46.74
CA ASP A 357 14.11 23.39 48.07
C ASP A 357 12.63 23.84 48.14
N ASP A 358 12.08 23.93 49.36
CA ASP A 358 10.74 24.46 49.60
C ASP A 358 10.60 25.88 49.04
N GLY A 359 9.57 26.11 48.26
CA GLY A 359 9.31 27.39 47.60
C GLY A 359 9.87 27.47 46.18
N ASP A 360 10.65 26.49 45.73
CA ASP A 360 11.10 26.43 44.34
C ASP A 360 9.91 26.22 43.39
N THR A 361 9.98 26.83 42.20
CA THR A 361 8.95 26.69 41.18
C THR A 361 9.24 25.51 40.28
N ILE A 362 8.24 24.64 40.12
CA ILE A 362 8.28 23.51 39.16
C ILE A 362 7.35 23.81 38.00
N SER A 363 7.86 23.63 36.79
CA SER A 363 7.13 23.75 35.52
C SER A 363 6.93 22.39 34.86
N ILE A 364 5.66 21.99 34.72
CA ILE A 364 5.27 20.78 34.00
C ILE A 364 4.26 21.13 32.89
N ALA A 365 4.60 20.92 31.66
CA ALA A 365 3.87 21.37 30.49
C ALA A 365 3.62 22.89 30.54
N GLU A 366 2.37 23.33 30.58
CA GLU A 366 1.99 24.74 30.64
C GLU A 366 1.73 25.24 32.04
N MET A 367 1.96 24.39 33.07
CA MET A 367 1.67 24.74 34.49
C MET A 367 2.93 24.95 35.32
N GLN A 368 2.85 25.95 36.16
CA GLN A 368 3.87 26.24 37.17
C GLN A 368 3.22 26.17 38.59
N PHE A 369 3.92 25.56 39.52
CA PHE A 369 3.50 25.48 40.93
C PHE A 369 4.72 25.48 41.83
N GLU A 370 4.52 25.94 43.03
CA GLU A 370 5.55 25.94 44.06
C GLU A 370 5.62 24.57 44.75
N TYR A 371 6.84 24.11 45.00
CA TYR A 371 7.09 22.88 45.74
C TYR A 371 7.08 23.13 47.20
N TYR A 372 6.42 22.26 47.96
CA TYR A 372 6.49 22.15 49.41
C TYR A 372 6.52 20.68 49.80
N SER A 373 7.49 20.28 50.64
CA SER A 373 7.77 18.92 51.10
C SER A 373 6.64 18.27 51.90
#